data_3e18e07ef78d36f8cc7d9d4533b6b431
#
_entry.id   3e18e07ef78d36f8cc7d9d4533b6b431
#
_cell.length_a   1.000
_cell.length_b   1.000
_cell.length_c   1.000
_cell.angle_alpha   90.00
_cell.angle_beta   90.00
_cell.angle_gamma   90.00
#
_symmetry.space_group_name_H-M   'P 1'
#
loop_
_entity.id
_entity.type
_entity.pdbx_description
1 polymer ?
#
loop_
_entity_poly.entity_id
_entity_poly.type
_entity_poly.pdbx_seq_one_letter_code
_entity_poly.pdbx_strand_id
1 'polypeptide(L)'
;MNILIVGLGYAGNRFLRAFLHLDEQGYLDEPLKLAYVNRTKRKHTLQYYSSLSEALGAFDPQIVVVSVNDENHADILLQLRGYSGHVVCEKPLVNANNDLEATFDALSSISGFSFDLIERYSLISTSLKNFIEEKGLKLLRGNFYWGKDRINDRRPTCGATSEIIHALDLMQWLCPNEGHFKLQDVSGVISDYSVSGNDVLDTVAISSRLGNAVVTGYSSFVNIVRQRTLDLVFASSSGELVYAHMIFDTPNWDEDNLRVWKRLAGGNEIELMTISTDENRFGTALHTIYKLVQLCSDVLDQVYRQYPPSISSADLTTAVSLQRQLNEIERRA
;
A
#
# COMPACT_ATOMS: atom_id res chain seq x y z
N MET A 1 -11.06 22.24 6.35
CA MET A 1 -9.82 21.81 5.64
C MET A 1 -10.17 21.37 4.23
N ASN A 2 -9.36 21.73 3.20
CA ASN A 2 -9.62 21.44 1.79
C ASN A 2 -8.83 20.22 1.32
N ILE A 3 -9.50 19.21 0.74
CA ILE A 3 -8.91 17.99 0.22
C ILE A 3 -9.28 17.85 -1.25
N LEU A 4 -8.30 17.70 -2.13
CA LEU A 4 -8.46 17.55 -3.56
C LEU A 4 -8.16 16.11 -3.98
N ILE A 5 -9.12 15.42 -4.60
CA ILE A 5 -8.94 14.08 -5.14
C ILE A 5 -8.67 14.16 -6.63
N VAL A 6 -7.49 13.80 -7.08
CA VAL A 6 -7.11 13.76 -8.49
C VAL A 6 -7.32 12.35 -9.02
N GLY A 7 -8.38 12.18 -9.81
CA GLY A 7 -8.81 10.87 -10.31
C GLY A 7 -9.93 10.24 -9.48
N LEU A 8 -11.18 10.66 -9.68
CA LEU A 8 -12.35 10.09 -9.00
C LEU A 8 -12.81 8.80 -9.71
N GLY A 9 -11.88 7.84 -9.81
CA GLY A 9 -12.07 6.46 -10.27
C GLY A 9 -12.44 5.51 -9.13
N TYR A 10 -12.04 4.23 -9.24
CA TYR A 10 -12.28 3.23 -8.20
C TYR A 10 -11.57 3.59 -6.89
N ALA A 11 -10.26 3.85 -6.95
CA ALA A 11 -9.47 4.21 -5.78
C ALA A 11 -9.90 5.56 -5.20
N GLY A 12 -10.04 6.61 -6.04
CA GLY A 12 -10.48 7.92 -5.59
C GLY A 12 -11.84 7.92 -4.88
N ASN A 13 -12.79 7.07 -5.31
CA ASN A 13 -14.06 6.90 -4.60
C ASN A 13 -13.89 6.21 -3.23
N ARG A 14 -12.90 5.34 -3.06
CA ARG A 14 -12.60 4.75 -1.73
C ARG A 14 -12.03 5.81 -0.78
N PHE A 15 -11.10 6.65 -1.25
CA PHE A 15 -10.60 7.80 -0.47
C PHE A 15 -11.74 8.77 -0.13
N LEU A 16 -12.59 9.09 -1.09
CA LEU A 16 -13.76 9.94 -0.84
C LEU A 16 -14.64 9.38 0.28
N ARG A 17 -14.97 8.08 0.23
CA ARG A 17 -15.75 7.42 1.27
C ARG A 17 -15.05 7.45 2.64
N ALA A 18 -13.74 7.27 2.66
CA ALA A 18 -12.96 7.29 3.90
C ALA A 18 -12.97 8.69 4.55
N PHE A 19 -12.74 9.75 3.76
CA PHE A 19 -12.81 11.12 4.27
C PHE A 19 -14.21 11.54 4.68
N LEU A 20 -15.24 11.19 3.91
CA LEU A 20 -16.63 11.45 4.29
C LEU A 20 -17.01 10.74 5.59
N HIS A 21 -16.58 9.50 5.77
CA HIS A 21 -16.79 8.76 7.01
C HIS A 21 -16.15 9.48 8.21
N LEU A 22 -14.90 9.94 8.07
CA LEU A 22 -14.23 10.69 9.14
C LEU A 22 -14.92 12.03 9.45
N ASP A 23 -15.38 12.74 8.42
CA ASP A 23 -16.15 13.99 8.57
C ASP A 23 -17.49 13.75 9.29
N GLU A 24 -18.24 12.74 8.89
CA GLU A 24 -19.51 12.32 9.52
C GLU A 24 -19.34 11.89 10.99
N GLN A 25 -18.18 11.32 11.34
CA GLN A 25 -17.84 10.96 12.72
C GLN A 25 -17.34 12.17 13.55
N GLY A 26 -17.25 13.35 12.96
CA GLY A 26 -16.69 14.51 13.64
C GLY A 26 -15.22 14.35 14.02
N TYR A 27 -14.43 13.69 13.17
CA TYR A 27 -13.02 13.42 13.45
C TYR A 27 -12.20 14.70 13.62
N LEU A 28 -12.55 15.75 12.88
CA LEU A 28 -12.00 17.11 13.05
C LEU A 28 -13.09 18.06 13.59
N ASP A 29 -12.66 19.12 14.28
CA ASP A 29 -13.55 20.17 14.77
C ASP A 29 -14.15 21.04 13.64
N GLU A 30 -13.57 20.98 12.44
CA GLU A 30 -14.01 21.68 11.23
C GLU A 30 -14.42 20.71 10.13
N PRO A 31 -15.48 21.01 9.35
CA PRO A 31 -15.91 20.16 8.27
C PRO A 31 -14.85 20.09 7.16
N LEU A 32 -14.77 18.94 6.52
CA LEU A 32 -13.94 18.73 5.34
C LEU A 32 -14.61 19.35 4.10
N LYS A 33 -13.83 20.08 3.31
CA LYS A 33 -14.24 20.52 1.98
C LYS A 33 -13.55 19.62 0.95
N LEU A 34 -14.35 18.92 0.14
CA LEU A 34 -13.87 17.96 -0.82
C LEU A 34 -14.13 18.45 -2.25
N ALA A 35 -13.11 18.36 -3.09
CA ALA A 35 -13.21 18.63 -4.51
C ALA A 35 -12.48 17.54 -5.31
N TYR A 36 -12.69 17.47 -6.62
CA TYR A 36 -12.00 16.52 -7.46
C TYR A 36 -11.57 17.08 -8.81
N VAL A 37 -10.47 16.54 -9.33
CA VAL A 37 -10.01 16.72 -10.71
C VAL A 37 -10.24 15.43 -11.48
N ASN A 38 -10.80 15.53 -12.66
CA ASN A 38 -10.98 14.40 -13.57
C ASN A 38 -11.03 14.86 -15.02
N ARG A 39 -10.65 14.02 -15.98
CA ARG A 39 -10.73 14.35 -17.42
C ARG A 39 -12.16 14.68 -17.86
N THR A 40 -13.15 14.05 -17.26
CA THR A 40 -14.57 14.29 -17.53
C THR A 40 -15.31 14.44 -16.20
N LYS A 41 -16.26 15.40 -16.15
CA LYS A 41 -17.10 15.61 -14.98
C LYS A 41 -17.89 14.36 -14.65
N ARG A 42 -17.83 13.93 -13.39
CA ARG A 42 -18.63 12.81 -12.87
C ARG A 42 -19.98 13.30 -12.36
N LYS A 43 -20.97 12.42 -12.33
CA LYS A 43 -22.27 12.69 -11.71
C LYS A 43 -22.11 12.67 -10.18
N HIS A 44 -21.61 13.77 -9.63
CA HIS A 44 -21.34 13.96 -8.20
C HIS A 44 -21.65 15.40 -7.80
N THR A 45 -21.96 15.63 -6.52
CA THR A 45 -22.25 16.95 -5.95
C THR A 45 -20.99 17.75 -5.58
N LEU A 46 -19.83 17.10 -5.51
CA LEU A 46 -18.56 17.75 -5.20
C LEU A 46 -18.16 18.76 -6.28
N GLN A 47 -17.37 19.75 -5.86
CA GLN A 47 -16.76 20.72 -6.78
C GLN A 47 -15.82 20.00 -7.74
N TYR A 48 -15.99 20.28 -9.03
CA TYR A 48 -15.23 19.67 -10.13
C TYR A 48 -14.29 20.68 -10.75
N TYR A 49 -13.08 20.23 -11.07
CA TYR A 49 -12.10 20.95 -11.86
C TYR A 49 -11.65 20.10 -13.06
N SER A 50 -11.38 20.77 -14.17
CA SER A 50 -10.94 20.12 -15.41
C SER A 50 -9.43 19.89 -15.45
N SER A 51 -8.65 20.61 -14.62
CA SER A 51 -7.21 20.50 -14.52
C SER A 51 -6.72 20.65 -13.09
N LEU A 52 -5.53 20.07 -12.81
CA LEU A 52 -4.89 20.18 -11.50
C LEU A 52 -4.45 21.62 -11.22
N SER A 53 -3.90 22.31 -12.21
CA SER A 53 -3.45 23.71 -12.05
C SER A 53 -4.61 24.65 -11.67
N GLU A 54 -5.78 24.50 -12.31
CA GLU A 54 -6.98 25.25 -11.94
C GLU A 54 -7.39 24.97 -10.49
N ALA A 55 -7.41 23.70 -10.11
CA ALA A 55 -7.80 23.28 -8.78
C ALA A 55 -6.84 23.80 -7.69
N LEU A 56 -5.54 23.72 -7.93
CA LEU A 56 -4.54 24.24 -6.98
C LEU A 56 -4.70 25.74 -6.74
N GLY A 57 -4.96 26.52 -7.79
CA GLY A 57 -5.13 27.98 -7.67
C GLY A 57 -6.47 28.42 -7.09
N ALA A 58 -7.57 27.69 -7.37
CA ALA A 58 -8.93 28.12 -7.01
C ALA A 58 -9.46 27.48 -5.71
N PHE A 59 -9.01 26.26 -5.38
CA PHE A 59 -9.49 25.51 -4.23
C PHE A 59 -8.53 25.57 -3.03
N ASP A 60 -7.24 25.83 -3.28
CA ASP A 60 -6.18 25.90 -2.28
C ASP A 60 -6.18 24.68 -1.32
N PRO A 61 -5.94 23.46 -1.85
CA PRO A 61 -6.02 22.25 -1.04
C PRO A 61 -4.83 22.13 -0.10
N GLN A 62 -5.07 21.73 1.16
CA GLN A 62 -4.04 21.32 2.11
C GLN A 62 -3.58 19.89 1.86
N ILE A 63 -4.45 19.06 1.29
CA ILE A 63 -4.16 17.67 0.94
C ILE A 63 -4.55 17.42 -0.51
N VAL A 64 -3.63 16.83 -1.28
CA VAL A 64 -3.88 16.33 -2.64
C VAL A 64 -3.75 14.81 -2.63
N VAL A 65 -4.82 14.11 -3.03
CA VAL A 65 -4.84 12.65 -3.21
C VAL A 65 -4.66 12.32 -4.67
N VAL A 66 -3.56 11.65 -5.03
CA VAL A 66 -3.29 11.17 -6.40
C VAL A 66 -3.78 9.74 -6.52
N SER A 67 -4.88 9.54 -7.26
CA SER A 67 -5.57 8.24 -7.42
C SER A 67 -6.04 8.01 -8.86
N VAL A 68 -5.27 8.51 -9.80
CA VAL A 68 -5.44 8.23 -11.25
C VAL A 68 -4.97 6.80 -11.57
N ASN A 69 -5.02 6.38 -12.82
CA ASN A 69 -4.43 5.11 -13.23
C ASN A 69 -2.90 5.15 -13.11
N ASP A 70 -2.29 4.00 -12.85
CA ASP A 70 -0.85 3.83 -12.63
C ASP A 70 0.02 4.57 -13.67
N GLU A 71 -0.35 4.48 -14.95
CA GLU A 71 0.36 5.11 -16.07
C GLU A 71 0.36 6.65 -16.06
N ASN A 72 -0.55 7.27 -15.29
CA ASN A 72 -0.69 8.72 -15.21
C ASN A 72 -0.13 9.31 -13.90
N HIS A 73 0.39 8.48 -12.99
CA HIS A 73 0.91 8.97 -11.69
C HIS A 73 2.03 9.97 -11.89
N ALA A 74 3.06 9.64 -12.70
CA ALA A 74 4.20 10.50 -12.93
C ALA A 74 3.78 11.89 -13.46
N ASP A 75 2.88 11.95 -14.44
CA ASP A 75 2.40 13.20 -15.04
C ASP A 75 1.70 14.09 -14.00
N ILE A 76 0.92 13.50 -13.10
CA ILE A 76 0.24 14.25 -12.05
C ILE A 76 1.24 14.72 -10.98
N LEU A 77 2.17 13.84 -10.55
CA LEU A 77 3.17 14.18 -9.55
C LEU A 77 4.12 15.28 -10.02
N LEU A 78 4.51 15.27 -11.30
CA LEU A 78 5.31 16.34 -11.90
C LEU A 78 4.58 17.70 -11.90
N GLN A 79 3.25 17.73 -12.07
CA GLN A 79 2.44 18.95 -12.00
C GLN A 79 2.33 19.52 -10.57
N LEU A 80 2.68 18.74 -9.53
CA LEU A 80 2.72 19.21 -8.14
C LEU A 80 4.02 19.96 -7.79
N ARG A 81 4.90 20.21 -8.76
CA ARG A 81 6.12 21.03 -8.54
C ARG A 81 5.77 22.39 -7.96
N GLY A 82 6.33 22.70 -6.79
CA GLY A 82 6.05 23.93 -6.04
C GLY A 82 4.80 23.88 -5.18
N TYR A 83 4.04 22.78 -5.18
CA TYR A 83 2.97 22.57 -4.19
C TYR A 83 3.59 22.34 -2.81
N SER A 84 3.03 23.00 -1.78
CA SER A 84 3.58 22.97 -0.42
C SER A 84 2.71 22.20 0.60
N GLY A 85 1.56 21.67 0.19
CA GLY A 85 0.70 20.89 1.06
C GLY A 85 1.13 19.41 1.16
N HIS A 86 0.27 18.58 1.74
CA HIS A 86 0.49 17.15 1.90
C HIS A 86 0.00 16.37 0.67
N VAL A 87 0.77 15.41 0.21
CA VAL A 87 0.40 14.53 -0.92
C VAL A 87 0.13 13.11 -0.41
N VAL A 88 -1.04 12.57 -0.75
CA VAL A 88 -1.36 11.14 -0.61
C VAL A 88 -1.31 10.53 -2.00
N CYS A 89 -0.55 9.47 -2.20
CA CYS A 89 -0.39 8.86 -3.52
C CYS A 89 -0.71 7.37 -3.49
N GLU A 90 -1.57 6.94 -4.43
CA GLU A 90 -1.76 5.52 -4.73
C GLU A 90 -0.47 4.88 -5.24
N LYS A 91 -0.36 3.58 -5.00
CA LYS A 91 0.75 2.78 -5.52
C LYS A 91 0.44 2.25 -6.95
N PRO A 92 1.47 1.96 -7.76
CA PRO A 92 2.88 2.28 -7.57
C PRO A 92 3.15 3.78 -7.70
N LEU A 93 4.31 4.27 -7.24
CA LEU A 93 4.61 5.69 -7.31
C LEU A 93 4.64 6.19 -8.76
N VAL A 94 5.34 5.46 -9.63
CA VAL A 94 5.43 5.68 -11.08
C VAL A 94 5.56 4.34 -11.81
N ASN A 95 5.49 4.36 -13.15
CA ASN A 95 5.87 3.20 -13.96
C ASN A 95 7.39 3.09 -14.08
N ALA A 96 7.90 1.90 -14.38
CA ALA A 96 9.32 1.65 -14.52
C ALA A 96 9.99 2.50 -15.62
N ASN A 97 9.24 2.89 -16.63
CA ASN A 97 9.72 3.73 -17.75
C ASN A 97 9.69 5.24 -17.45
N ASN A 98 9.16 5.67 -16.32
CA ASN A 98 9.14 7.08 -15.94
C ASN A 98 10.43 7.49 -15.24
N ASP A 99 10.75 8.78 -15.32
CA ASP A 99 11.87 9.38 -14.59
C ASP A 99 11.50 9.54 -13.11
N LEU A 100 11.99 8.59 -12.29
CA LEU A 100 11.75 8.57 -10.86
C LEU A 100 12.42 9.74 -10.14
N GLU A 101 13.63 10.13 -10.57
CA GLU A 101 14.37 11.22 -9.93
C GLU A 101 13.71 12.56 -10.23
N ALA A 102 13.26 12.81 -11.47
CA ALA A 102 12.49 14.01 -11.81
C ALA A 102 11.18 14.10 -11.00
N THR A 103 10.52 12.95 -10.76
CA THR A 103 9.31 12.89 -9.93
C THR A 103 9.62 13.21 -8.47
N PHE A 104 10.70 12.64 -7.92
CA PHE A 104 11.15 12.93 -6.56
C PHE A 104 11.48 14.42 -6.38
N ASP A 105 12.22 15.02 -7.33
CA ASP A 105 12.58 16.43 -7.31
C ASP A 105 11.35 17.35 -7.40
N ALA A 106 10.33 16.96 -8.16
CA ALA A 106 9.08 17.72 -8.27
C ALA A 106 8.34 17.83 -6.93
N LEU A 107 8.51 16.84 -6.06
CA LEU A 107 7.87 16.78 -4.74
C LEU A 107 8.73 17.37 -3.61
N SER A 108 9.84 18.03 -3.92
CA SER A 108 10.77 18.58 -2.91
C SER A 108 10.18 19.68 -2.03
N SER A 109 9.09 20.33 -2.46
CA SER A 109 8.45 21.44 -1.75
C SER A 109 7.26 21.03 -0.88
N ILE A 110 6.80 19.78 -0.93
CA ILE A 110 5.63 19.32 -0.17
C ILE A 110 5.91 19.30 1.33
N SER A 111 4.87 19.57 2.15
CA SER A 111 4.98 19.51 3.61
C SER A 111 5.02 18.09 4.16
N GLY A 112 4.47 17.11 3.42
CA GLY A 112 4.43 15.72 3.80
C GLY A 112 3.95 14.84 2.65
N PHE A 113 4.19 13.52 2.79
CA PHE A 113 3.81 12.52 1.82
C PHE A 113 3.34 11.25 2.52
N SER A 114 2.22 10.70 2.06
CA SER A 114 1.70 9.41 2.52
C SER A 114 1.46 8.49 1.32
N PHE A 115 2.17 7.37 1.29
CA PHE A 115 2.02 6.38 0.23
C PHE A 115 0.95 5.36 0.59
N ASP A 116 0.07 5.00 -0.35
CA ASP A 116 -1.04 4.07 -0.11
C ASP A 116 -0.57 2.62 0.01
N LEU A 117 0.08 2.33 1.13
CA LEU A 117 0.47 1.00 1.57
C LEU A 117 -0.45 0.54 2.70
N ILE A 118 -1.73 0.43 2.38
CA ILE A 118 -2.82 0.22 3.37
C ILE A 118 -2.66 -1.03 4.23
N GLU A 119 -1.92 -2.04 3.77
CA GLU A 119 -1.72 -3.26 4.55
C GLU A 119 -0.92 -3.02 5.85
N ARG A 120 -0.15 -1.93 5.93
CA ARG A 120 0.49 -1.48 7.17
C ARG A 120 -0.52 -1.05 8.24
N TYR A 121 -1.72 -0.59 7.81
CA TYR A 121 -2.81 -0.13 8.68
C TYR A 121 -3.75 -1.27 9.09
N SER A 122 -3.51 -2.48 8.63
CA SER A 122 -4.23 -3.66 9.13
C SER A 122 -3.90 -3.91 10.59
N LEU A 123 -4.92 -4.27 11.38
CA LEU A 123 -4.73 -4.65 12.79
C LEU A 123 -3.76 -5.82 12.94
N ILE A 124 -3.79 -6.78 12.00
CA ILE A 124 -2.87 -7.93 12.06
C ILE A 124 -1.42 -7.50 11.81
N SER A 125 -1.20 -6.53 10.92
CA SER A 125 0.13 -6.02 10.60
C SER A 125 0.74 -5.25 11.77
N THR A 126 -0.02 -4.32 12.36
CA THR A 126 0.43 -3.54 13.52
C THR A 126 0.66 -4.42 14.74
N SER A 127 -0.22 -5.42 14.97
CA SER A 127 -0.05 -6.36 16.09
C SER A 127 1.20 -7.23 15.94
N LEU A 128 1.45 -7.76 14.72
CA LEU A 128 2.65 -8.57 14.48
C LEU A 128 3.92 -7.71 14.62
N LYS A 129 3.92 -6.47 14.10
CA LYS A 129 5.05 -5.57 14.24
C LYS A 129 5.41 -5.31 15.71
N ASN A 130 4.40 -4.96 16.52
CA ASN A 130 4.60 -4.74 17.95
C ASN A 130 5.13 -6.02 18.64
N PHE A 131 4.61 -7.19 18.29
CA PHE A 131 5.07 -8.47 18.82
C PHE A 131 6.52 -8.76 18.44
N ILE A 132 6.92 -8.51 17.20
CA ILE A 132 8.32 -8.68 16.74
C ILE A 132 9.26 -7.77 17.55
N GLU A 133 8.88 -6.50 17.72
CA GLU A 133 9.68 -5.53 18.47
C GLU A 133 9.77 -5.87 19.96
N GLU A 134 8.64 -6.20 20.62
CA GLU A 134 8.59 -6.57 22.03
C GLU A 134 9.43 -7.81 22.33
N LYS A 135 9.40 -8.81 21.46
CA LYS A 135 10.13 -10.06 21.65
C LYS A 135 11.55 -10.05 21.06
N GLY A 136 11.96 -8.97 20.41
CA GLY A 136 13.28 -8.85 19.77
C GLY A 136 13.53 -9.94 18.74
N LEU A 137 12.51 -10.27 17.92
CA LEU A 137 12.57 -11.34 16.95
C LEU A 137 13.39 -10.93 15.72
N LYS A 138 14.19 -11.88 15.19
CA LYS A 138 14.96 -11.71 13.94
C LYS A 138 14.40 -12.60 12.86
N LEU A 139 14.17 -12.05 11.68
CA LEU A 139 13.70 -12.80 10.53
C LEU A 139 14.77 -13.80 10.06
N LEU A 140 14.40 -15.07 9.86
CA LEU A 140 15.25 -16.11 9.30
C LEU A 140 14.90 -16.43 7.85
N ARG A 141 13.61 -16.52 7.55
CA ARG A 141 13.08 -16.76 6.22
C ARG A 141 11.66 -16.23 6.10
N GLY A 142 11.28 -15.91 4.87
CA GLY A 142 9.92 -15.51 4.53
C GLY A 142 9.50 -16.08 3.19
N ASN A 143 8.21 -16.22 3.03
CA ASN A 143 7.59 -16.55 1.77
C ASN A 143 6.32 -15.72 1.62
N PHE A 144 6.02 -15.27 0.40
CA PHE A 144 4.74 -14.61 0.13
C PHE A 144 4.10 -15.13 -1.14
N TYR A 145 2.79 -15.07 -1.15
CA TYR A 145 1.96 -15.27 -2.32
C TYR A 145 0.99 -14.09 -2.41
N TRP A 146 1.06 -13.31 -3.51
CA TRP A 146 0.26 -12.10 -3.65
C TRP A 146 -0.41 -12.07 -5.02
N GLY A 147 -1.62 -12.64 -5.09
CA GLY A 147 -2.35 -12.84 -6.33
C GLY A 147 -3.70 -12.14 -6.36
N LYS A 148 -4.00 -11.49 -7.49
CA LYS A 148 -5.32 -10.98 -7.85
C LYS A 148 -5.92 -11.84 -8.97
N ASP A 149 -7.23 -12.03 -8.94
CA ASP A 149 -8.01 -12.60 -10.03
C ASP A 149 -8.56 -11.44 -10.89
N ARG A 150 -7.81 -11.08 -11.93
CA ARG A 150 -8.17 -9.99 -12.84
C ARG A 150 -8.13 -10.36 -14.32
N ILE A 151 -8.36 -11.60 -14.66
CA ILE A 151 -8.34 -12.09 -16.04
C ILE A 151 -9.25 -11.28 -16.98
N ASN A 152 -10.37 -10.75 -16.49
CA ASN A 152 -11.34 -9.99 -17.27
C ASN A 152 -11.31 -8.46 -17.00
N ASP A 153 -10.35 -8.00 -16.23
CA ASP A 153 -10.23 -6.57 -15.89
C ASP A 153 -9.38 -5.85 -16.94
N ARG A 154 -9.98 -4.95 -17.71
CA ARG A 154 -9.31 -4.19 -18.78
C ARG A 154 -8.83 -2.81 -18.35
N ARG A 155 -8.72 -2.55 -17.04
CA ARG A 155 -8.16 -1.28 -16.56
C ARG A 155 -6.66 -1.25 -16.79
N PRO A 156 -6.10 -0.11 -17.26
CA PRO A 156 -4.65 0.06 -17.34
C PRO A 156 -3.98 -0.17 -15.97
N THR A 157 -2.89 -0.93 -15.96
CA THR A 157 -2.12 -1.25 -14.75
C THR A 157 -0.67 -1.55 -15.10
N CYS A 158 0.24 -1.41 -14.12
CA CYS A 158 1.62 -1.90 -14.20
C CYS A 158 1.74 -3.43 -13.98
N GLY A 159 0.62 -4.15 -13.89
CA GLY A 159 0.62 -5.60 -13.72
C GLY A 159 1.13 -6.06 -12.35
N ALA A 160 1.90 -7.15 -12.33
CA ALA A 160 2.38 -7.80 -11.11
C ALA A 160 3.23 -6.88 -10.22
N THR A 161 3.93 -5.89 -10.80
CA THR A 161 4.71 -4.91 -10.02
C THR A 161 3.84 -4.04 -9.14
N SER A 162 2.61 -3.71 -9.57
CA SER A 162 1.65 -2.98 -8.73
C SER A 162 1.08 -3.80 -7.56
N GLU A 163 1.31 -5.12 -7.55
CA GLU A 163 0.83 -6.01 -6.49
C GLU A 163 1.94 -6.51 -5.57
N ILE A 164 3.08 -6.90 -6.11
CA ILE A 164 4.22 -7.40 -5.32
C ILE A 164 4.70 -6.34 -4.31
N ILE A 165 4.50 -5.06 -4.60
CA ILE A 165 4.88 -3.94 -3.75
C ILE A 165 4.35 -4.10 -2.31
N HIS A 166 3.13 -4.59 -2.13
CA HIS A 166 2.54 -4.78 -0.80
C HIS A 166 3.32 -5.80 0.04
N ALA A 167 3.70 -6.92 -0.55
CA ALA A 167 4.46 -7.96 0.15
C ALA A 167 5.89 -7.51 0.46
N LEU A 168 6.55 -6.85 -0.50
CA LEU A 168 7.90 -6.30 -0.29
C LEU A 168 7.90 -5.26 0.82
N ASP A 169 6.94 -4.35 0.76
CA ASP A 169 6.77 -3.31 1.76
C ASP A 169 6.54 -3.88 3.15
N LEU A 170 5.53 -4.74 3.31
CA LEU A 170 5.19 -5.33 4.60
C LEU A 170 6.38 -6.03 5.26
N MET A 171 7.13 -6.83 4.50
CA MET A 171 8.28 -7.54 5.06
C MET A 171 9.38 -6.59 5.51
N GLN A 172 9.68 -5.54 4.74
CA GLN A 172 10.68 -4.52 5.11
C GLN A 172 10.20 -3.70 6.31
N TRP A 173 8.93 -3.34 6.34
CA TRP A 173 8.34 -2.57 7.44
C TRP A 173 8.25 -3.38 8.75
N LEU A 174 7.89 -4.67 8.67
CA LEU A 174 7.88 -5.58 9.82
C LEU A 174 9.30 -5.81 10.38
N CYS A 175 10.31 -5.82 9.51
CA CYS A 175 11.70 -6.15 9.84
C CYS A 175 12.67 -5.03 9.44
N PRO A 176 12.55 -3.80 9.99
CA PRO A 176 13.31 -2.63 9.51
C PRO A 176 14.82 -2.77 9.69
N ASN A 177 15.26 -3.56 10.65
CA ASN A 177 16.69 -3.80 10.93
C ASN A 177 17.36 -4.70 9.87
N GLU A 178 16.60 -5.39 9.03
CA GLU A 178 17.12 -6.23 7.94
C GLU A 178 17.44 -5.43 6.66
N GLY A 179 17.01 -4.16 6.58
CA GLY A 179 17.26 -3.28 5.44
C GLY A 179 16.38 -3.57 4.23
N HIS A 180 16.96 -3.51 3.02
CA HIS A 180 16.22 -3.67 1.76
C HIS A 180 16.44 -5.05 1.12
N PHE A 181 15.51 -5.45 0.27
CA PHE A 181 15.63 -6.67 -0.52
C PHE A 181 16.84 -6.61 -1.46
N LYS A 182 17.55 -7.74 -1.53
CA LYS A 182 18.60 -8.00 -2.51
C LYS A 182 18.13 -9.16 -3.39
N LEU A 183 17.65 -8.82 -4.59
CA LEU A 183 17.13 -9.78 -5.56
C LEU A 183 18.25 -10.73 -6.02
N GLN A 184 18.02 -12.03 -5.90
CA GLN A 184 18.94 -13.08 -6.38
C GLN A 184 18.48 -13.60 -7.74
N ASP A 185 17.20 -13.94 -7.86
CA ASP A 185 16.60 -14.42 -9.09
C ASP A 185 15.20 -13.83 -9.28
N VAL A 186 14.84 -13.59 -10.54
CA VAL A 186 13.53 -13.06 -10.95
C VAL A 186 13.10 -13.80 -12.21
N SER A 187 11.88 -14.28 -12.21
CA SER A 187 11.25 -14.92 -13.38
C SER A 187 9.89 -14.30 -13.60
N GLY A 188 9.64 -13.81 -14.80
CA GLY A 188 8.40 -13.14 -15.16
C GLY A 188 7.65 -13.84 -16.29
N VAL A 189 6.35 -13.56 -16.37
CA VAL A 189 5.46 -14.01 -17.43
C VAL A 189 4.60 -12.86 -17.91
N ILE A 190 4.55 -12.69 -19.22
CA ILE A 190 3.55 -11.89 -19.92
C ILE A 190 2.62 -12.89 -20.60
N SER A 191 1.34 -12.88 -20.26
CA SER A 191 0.36 -13.81 -20.81
C SER A 191 -0.62 -13.11 -21.74
N ASP A 192 -1.34 -13.91 -22.55
CA ASP A 192 -2.42 -13.44 -23.42
C ASP A 192 -3.62 -12.87 -22.62
N TYR A 193 -3.63 -13.08 -21.31
CA TYR A 193 -4.65 -12.58 -20.39
C TYR A 193 -4.26 -11.27 -19.72
N SER A 194 -3.12 -10.68 -20.10
CA SER A 194 -2.73 -9.37 -19.59
C SER A 194 -3.82 -8.33 -19.87
N VAL A 195 -4.25 -7.64 -18.80
CA VAL A 195 -5.36 -6.69 -18.87
C VAL A 195 -4.98 -5.37 -19.53
N SER A 196 -3.69 -5.06 -19.59
CA SER A 196 -3.16 -3.78 -20.12
C SER A 196 -2.46 -3.90 -21.46
N GLY A 197 -2.40 -5.09 -22.03
CA GLY A 197 -1.71 -5.36 -23.31
C GLY A 197 -0.56 -6.33 -23.16
N ASN A 198 0.15 -6.58 -24.26
CA ASN A 198 1.15 -7.65 -24.35
C ASN A 198 2.48 -7.33 -23.66
N ASP A 199 2.70 -6.08 -23.24
CA ASP A 199 3.97 -5.62 -22.69
C ASP A 199 3.94 -5.49 -21.15
N VAL A 200 2.87 -5.97 -20.53
CA VAL A 200 2.69 -5.90 -19.07
C VAL A 200 3.04 -7.22 -18.41
N LEU A 201 3.96 -7.17 -17.46
CA LEU A 201 4.32 -8.30 -16.63
C LEU A 201 3.13 -8.68 -15.75
N ASP A 202 2.44 -9.78 -16.02
CA ASP A 202 1.26 -10.20 -15.29
C ASP A 202 1.54 -11.15 -14.12
N THR A 203 2.68 -11.83 -14.15
CA THR A 203 3.10 -12.77 -13.11
C THR A 203 4.61 -12.67 -12.90
N VAL A 204 5.04 -12.69 -11.64
CA VAL A 204 6.45 -12.67 -11.27
C VAL A 204 6.73 -13.58 -10.08
N ALA A 205 7.81 -14.33 -10.14
CA ALA A 205 8.39 -15.06 -9.03
C ALA A 205 9.77 -14.52 -8.71
N ILE A 206 10.09 -14.37 -7.41
CA ILE A 206 11.40 -13.89 -6.97
C ILE A 206 12.03 -14.83 -5.95
N SER A 207 13.36 -14.89 -5.98
CA SER A 207 14.20 -15.33 -4.88
C SER A 207 15.09 -14.17 -4.46
N SER A 208 15.19 -13.92 -3.16
CA SER A 208 15.85 -12.73 -2.64
C SER A 208 16.39 -12.94 -1.23
N ARG A 209 17.12 -11.95 -0.73
CA ARG A 209 17.46 -11.82 0.68
C ARG A 209 16.94 -10.50 1.24
N LEU A 210 16.46 -10.56 2.48
CA LEU A 210 16.20 -9.41 3.32
C LEU A 210 17.12 -9.51 4.54
N GLY A 211 18.19 -8.70 4.55
CA GLY A 211 19.32 -8.93 5.44
C GLY A 211 19.95 -10.30 5.22
N ASN A 212 19.96 -11.11 6.28
CA ASN A 212 20.41 -12.50 6.23
C ASN A 212 19.30 -13.50 5.90
N ALA A 213 18.05 -13.09 5.97
CA ALA A 213 16.91 -13.96 5.73
C ALA A 213 16.77 -14.31 4.23
N VAL A 214 16.41 -15.56 3.95
CA VAL A 214 16.02 -16.00 2.61
C VAL A 214 14.54 -15.71 2.42
N VAL A 215 14.20 -15.05 1.31
CA VAL A 215 12.82 -14.74 0.97
C VAL A 215 12.51 -15.22 -0.44
N THR A 216 11.40 -15.93 -0.58
CA THR A 216 10.84 -16.32 -1.87
C THR A 216 9.46 -15.73 -2.01
N GLY A 217 9.06 -15.38 -3.22
CA GLY A 217 7.75 -14.78 -3.42
C GLY A 217 7.20 -15.00 -4.81
N TYR A 218 5.88 -14.98 -4.87
CA TYR A 218 5.10 -15.04 -6.09
C TYR A 218 4.06 -13.92 -6.08
N SER A 219 3.93 -13.22 -7.19
CA SER A 219 2.87 -12.24 -7.39
C SER A 219 2.27 -12.40 -8.78
N SER A 220 0.94 -12.34 -8.86
CA SER A 220 0.23 -12.39 -10.13
C SER A 220 -0.99 -11.48 -10.12
N PHE A 221 -1.18 -10.79 -11.23
CA PHE A 221 -2.36 -9.95 -11.46
C PHE A 221 -3.54 -10.77 -12.01
N VAL A 222 -3.24 -11.89 -12.67
CA VAL A 222 -4.18 -12.79 -13.34
C VAL A 222 -4.26 -14.16 -12.65
N ASN A 223 -4.09 -14.18 -11.34
CA ASN A 223 -4.18 -15.41 -10.56
C ASN A 223 -5.57 -16.05 -10.64
N ILE A 224 -5.65 -17.36 -10.44
CA ILE A 224 -6.92 -18.13 -10.54
C ILE A 224 -7.91 -17.67 -9.46
N VAL A 225 -7.41 -17.35 -8.26
CA VAL A 225 -8.19 -16.84 -7.13
C VAL A 225 -7.42 -15.70 -6.46
N ARG A 226 -8.13 -14.82 -5.77
CA ARG A 226 -7.45 -13.87 -4.87
C ARG A 226 -6.80 -14.65 -3.74
N GLN A 227 -5.49 -14.44 -3.58
CA GLN A 227 -4.73 -15.03 -2.49
C GLN A 227 -3.62 -14.06 -2.09
N ARG A 228 -3.57 -13.68 -0.83
CA ARG A 228 -2.57 -12.76 -0.28
C ARG A 228 -2.11 -13.29 1.06
N THR A 229 -0.95 -13.92 1.06
CA THR A 229 -0.39 -14.55 2.26
C THR A 229 1.07 -14.17 2.46
N LEU A 230 1.46 -14.04 3.73
CA LEU A 230 2.86 -13.99 4.18
C LEU A 230 3.10 -15.08 5.19
N ASP A 231 4.16 -15.87 4.98
CA ASP A 231 4.68 -16.86 5.93
C ASP A 231 6.06 -16.40 6.40
N LEU A 232 6.20 -16.17 7.69
CA LEU A 232 7.43 -15.64 8.28
C LEU A 232 7.91 -16.57 9.37
N VAL A 233 9.23 -16.79 9.42
CA VAL A 233 9.87 -17.56 10.48
C VAL A 233 10.95 -16.69 11.12
N PHE A 234 10.84 -16.55 12.41
CA PHE A 234 11.74 -15.75 13.24
C PHE A 234 12.53 -16.62 14.19
N ALA A 235 13.68 -16.12 14.66
CA ALA A 235 14.37 -16.59 15.83
C ALA A 235 14.23 -15.56 16.96
N SER A 236 13.97 -16.05 18.17
CA SER A 236 14.10 -15.26 19.40
C SER A 236 15.56 -15.15 19.82
N SER A 237 15.86 -14.32 20.81
CA SER A 237 17.20 -14.21 21.42
C SER A 237 17.68 -15.51 22.09
N SER A 238 16.74 -16.37 22.51
CA SER A 238 17.03 -17.72 23.05
C SER A 238 17.21 -18.79 21.97
N GLY A 239 17.05 -18.44 20.68
CA GLY A 239 17.13 -19.38 19.56
C GLY A 239 15.84 -20.17 19.30
N GLU A 240 14.75 -19.88 20.01
CA GLU A 240 13.46 -20.49 19.71
C GLU A 240 12.91 -19.98 18.37
N LEU A 241 12.29 -20.88 17.59
CA LEU A 241 11.64 -20.51 16.34
C LEU A 241 10.19 -20.07 16.60
N VAL A 242 9.85 -18.92 16.04
CA VAL A 242 8.50 -18.35 16.05
C VAL A 242 8.01 -18.27 14.61
N TYR A 243 6.80 -18.73 14.36
CA TYR A 243 6.15 -18.77 13.07
C TYR A 243 5.02 -17.76 13.05
N ALA A 244 4.88 -17.05 11.95
CA ALA A 244 3.73 -16.17 11.72
C ALA A 244 3.14 -16.45 10.32
N HIS A 245 1.84 -16.63 10.27
CA HIS A 245 1.06 -16.77 9.04
C HIS A 245 0.04 -15.64 8.98
N MET A 246 0.11 -14.86 7.92
CA MET A 246 -0.79 -13.73 7.66
C MET A 246 -1.57 -13.99 6.38
N ILE A 247 -2.86 -13.72 6.43
CA ILE A 247 -3.77 -13.75 5.27
C ILE A 247 -4.45 -12.40 5.20
N PHE A 248 -4.49 -11.80 4.00
CA PHE A 248 -5.11 -10.50 3.78
C PHE A 248 -6.27 -10.59 2.79
N ASP A 249 -7.30 -9.77 3.04
CA ASP A 249 -8.45 -9.58 2.15
C ASP A 249 -9.11 -10.89 1.67
N THR A 250 -9.21 -11.87 2.54
CA THR A 250 -9.75 -13.18 2.19
C THR A 250 -10.64 -13.73 3.32
N PRO A 251 -11.92 -14.08 3.02
CA PRO A 251 -12.53 -14.11 1.67
C PRO A 251 -12.90 -12.75 1.10
N ASN A 252 -13.07 -11.71 1.90
CA ASN A 252 -13.48 -10.38 1.47
C ASN A 252 -12.38 -9.34 1.75
N TRP A 253 -12.56 -8.13 1.22
CA TRP A 253 -11.70 -6.99 1.52
C TRP A 253 -11.74 -6.65 3.02
N ASP A 254 -10.57 -6.32 3.60
CA ASP A 254 -10.35 -6.02 5.01
C ASP A 254 -10.63 -7.20 5.98
N GLU A 255 -10.90 -8.40 5.46
CA GLU A 255 -10.91 -9.63 6.25
C GLU A 255 -9.52 -10.22 6.29
N ASP A 256 -8.81 -9.92 7.36
CA ASP A 256 -7.42 -10.30 7.56
C ASP A 256 -7.29 -11.27 8.74
N ASN A 257 -6.34 -12.20 8.64
CA ASN A 257 -6.09 -13.19 9.68
C ASN A 257 -4.59 -13.30 9.97
N LEU A 258 -4.26 -13.38 11.25
CA LEU A 258 -2.91 -13.61 11.76
C LEU A 258 -2.92 -14.79 12.73
N ARG A 259 -1.99 -15.71 12.55
CA ARG A 259 -1.63 -16.71 13.55
C ARG A 259 -0.14 -16.64 13.83
N VAL A 260 0.24 -16.57 15.11
CA VAL A 260 1.63 -16.63 15.58
C VAL A 260 1.77 -17.78 16.57
N TRP A 261 2.75 -18.65 16.36
CA TRP A 261 2.97 -19.82 17.21
C TRP A 261 4.43 -20.19 17.29
N LYS A 262 4.77 -21.02 18.27
CA LYS A 262 6.06 -21.73 18.34
C LYS A 262 5.83 -23.25 18.37
N ARG A 263 6.85 -24.00 17.99
CA ARG A 263 6.79 -25.46 17.98
C ARG A 263 7.78 -26.01 19.00
N LEU A 264 7.32 -26.86 19.88
CA LEU A 264 8.14 -27.54 20.89
C LEU A 264 8.89 -28.74 20.27
N ALA A 265 9.93 -29.23 20.97
CA ALA A 265 10.72 -30.40 20.57
C ALA A 265 9.85 -31.64 20.39
N GLY A 266 8.76 -31.87 20.76
CA GLY A 266 7.85 -33.01 20.50
C GLY A 266 6.90 -32.79 19.31
N GLY A 267 7.02 -31.67 18.60
CA GLY A 267 6.13 -31.31 17.47
C GLY A 267 4.84 -30.61 17.90
N ASN A 268 4.57 -30.50 19.20
CA ASN A 268 3.41 -29.76 19.70
C ASN A 268 3.55 -28.27 19.42
N GLU A 269 2.47 -27.61 19.06
CA GLU A 269 2.42 -26.18 18.84
C GLU A 269 1.89 -25.44 20.08
N ILE A 270 2.46 -24.29 20.37
CA ILE A 270 1.95 -23.35 21.35
C ILE A 270 1.56 -22.08 20.59
N GLU A 271 0.29 -21.75 20.59
CA GLU A 271 -0.22 -20.52 20.02
C GLU A 271 0.18 -19.33 20.91
N LEU A 272 0.73 -18.30 20.28
CA LEU A 272 1.18 -17.07 20.95
C LEU A 272 0.22 -15.90 20.68
N MET A 273 -0.39 -15.86 19.48
CA MET A 273 -1.32 -14.83 19.09
C MET A 273 -2.21 -15.32 17.92
N THR A 274 -3.48 -15.03 17.99
CA THR A 274 -4.41 -15.19 16.86
C THR A 274 -5.31 -13.96 16.79
N ILE A 275 -5.39 -13.34 15.60
CA ILE A 275 -6.21 -12.16 15.34
C ILE A 275 -6.94 -12.36 14.02
N SER A 276 -8.24 -12.05 14.02
CA SER A 276 -9.06 -11.96 12.81
C SER A 276 -9.75 -10.61 12.76
N THR A 277 -9.89 -10.07 11.56
CA THR A 277 -10.66 -8.85 11.29
C THR A 277 -11.78 -9.18 10.31
N ASP A 278 -12.96 -8.65 10.55
CA ASP A 278 -14.14 -8.78 9.70
C ASP A 278 -15.12 -7.63 9.95
N GLU A 279 -16.21 -7.59 9.19
CA GLU A 279 -17.25 -6.57 9.35
C GLU A 279 -17.95 -6.63 10.72
N ASN A 280 -18.00 -7.80 11.38
CA ASN A 280 -18.55 -7.91 12.73
C ASN A 280 -17.69 -7.14 13.74
N ARG A 281 -16.39 -7.02 13.49
CA ARG A 281 -15.46 -6.27 14.33
C ARG A 281 -15.52 -4.76 14.08
N PHE A 282 -15.63 -4.33 12.82
CA PHE A 282 -15.51 -2.92 12.44
C PHE A 282 -16.83 -2.28 11.98
N GLY A 283 -17.86 -3.07 11.78
CA GLY A 283 -19.16 -2.62 11.26
C GLY A 283 -19.21 -2.49 9.73
N THR A 284 -20.43 -2.55 9.19
CA THR A 284 -20.67 -2.54 7.74
C THR A 284 -20.30 -1.21 7.07
N ALA A 285 -20.33 -0.10 7.80
CA ALA A 285 -19.95 1.22 7.27
C ALA A 285 -18.49 1.29 6.80
N LEU A 286 -17.60 0.52 7.47
CA LEU A 286 -16.17 0.45 7.14
C LEU A 286 -15.84 -0.66 6.13
N HIS A 287 -16.82 -1.42 5.66
CA HIS A 287 -16.59 -2.49 4.69
C HIS A 287 -15.80 -2.00 3.48
N THR A 288 -14.72 -2.67 3.17
CA THR A 288 -13.74 -2.37 2.10
C THR A 288 -12.92 -1.07 2.24
N ILE A 289 -13.09 -0.32 3.32
CA ILE A 289 -12.35 0.94 3.53
C ILE A 289 -11.71 1.05 4.92
N TYR A 290 -11.79 0.02 5.78
CA TYR A 290 -11.28 0.10 7.15
C TYR A 290 -9.82 0.55 7.19
N LYS A 291 -8.92 -0.16 6.48
CA LYS A 291 -7.49 0.20 6.42
C LYS A 291 -7.27 1.59 5.84
N LEU A 292 -8.07 1.97 4.85
CA LEU A 292 -7.97 3.27 4.21
C LEU A 292 -8.45 4.41 5.11
N VAL A 293 -9.45 4.18 5.96
CA VAL A 293 -9.88 5.14 6.98
C VAL A 293 -8.75 5.39 7.98
N GLN A 294 -8.00 4.35 8.38
CA GLN A 294 -6.85 4.51 9.27
C GLN A 294 -5.73 5.35 8.62
N LEU A 295 -5.44 5.11 7.32
CA LEU A 295 -4.49 5.95 6.58
C LEU A 295 -4.98 7.40 6.49
N CYS A 296 -6.24 7.62 6.13
CA CYS A 296 -6.81 8.97 6.03
C CYS A 296 -6.81 9.69 7.38
N SER A 297 -7.11 8.99 8.48
CA SER A 297 -7.05 9.60 9.83
C SER A 297 -5.61 10.01 10.21
N ASP A 298 -4.62 9.18 9.91
CA ASP A 298 -3.21 9.51 10.13
C ASP A 298 -2.79 10.74 9.31
N VAL A 299 -3.22 10.85 8.05
CA VAL A 299 -2.98 12.05 7.22
C VAL A 299 -3.64 13.30 7.82
N LEU A 300 -4.88 13.19 8.28
CA LEU A 300 -5.57 14.31 8.95
C LEU A 300 -4.85 14.73 10.23
N ASP A 301 -4.37 13.78 11.01
CA ASP A 301 -3.59 14.06 12.22
C ASP A 301 -2.27 14.79 11.91
N GLN A 302 -1.56 14.36 10.87
CA GLN A 302 -0.33 15.02 10.43
C GLN A 302 -0.58 16.45 9.95
N VAL A 303 -1.61 16.67 9.14
CA VAL A 303 -1.86 17.98 8.50
C VAL A 303 -2.58 18.96 9.42
N TYR A 304 -3.63 18.53 10.10
CA TYR A 304 -4.47 19.40 10.92
C TYR A 304 -3.96 19.55 12.36
N ARG A 305 -3.61 18.43 13.01
CA ARG A 305 -3.14 18.42 14.39
C ARG A 305 -1.63 18.55 14.53
N GLN A 306 -0.91 18.52 13.40
CA GLN A 306 0.56 18.56 13.38
C GLN A 306 1.20 17.45 14.21
N TYR A 307 0.55 16.28 14.26
CA TYR A 307 1.11 15.11 14.93
C TYR A 307 2.19 14.48 14.06
N PRO A 308 3.17 13.79 14.65
CA PRO A 308 4.13 13.01 13.86
C PRO A 308 3.40 11.88 13.12
N PRO A 309 3.94 11.44 11.96
CA PRO A 309 3.39 10.29 11.25
C PRO A 309 3.29 9.07 12.15
N SER A 310 2.22 8.28 11.99
CA SER A 310 2.09 7.02 12.70
C SER A 310 3.17 6.02 12.25
N ILE A 311 3.38 4.97 13.05
CA ILE A 311 4.29 3.88 12.68
C ILE A 311 3.91 3.21 11.36
N SER A 312 2.64 3.26 10.98
CA SER A 312 2.12 2.70 9.73
C SER A 312 2.35 3.59 8.51
N SER A 313 2.66 4.87 8.71
CA SER A 313 2.89 5.80 7.61
C SER A 313 4.08 5.37 6.73
N ALA A 314 3.93 5.58 5.44
CA ALA A 314 5.00 5.40 4.45
C ALA A 314 5.26 6.72 3.74
N ASP A 315 6.45 7.24 3.90
CA ASP A 315 6.89 8.52 3.36
C ASP A 315 7.37 8.43 1.89
N LEU A 316 7.74 9.57 1.32
CA LEU A 316 8.28 9.65 -0.04
C LEU A 316 9.59 8.85 -0.21
N THR A 317 10.43 8.79 0.81
CA THR A 317 11.67 8.00 0.78
C THR A 317 11.39 6.52 0.65
N THR A 318 10.42 6.03 1.41
CA THR A 318 9.89 4.66 1.33
C THR A 318 9.32 4.38 -0.06
N ALA A 319 8.49 5.27 -0.60
CA ALA A 319 7.89 5.13 -1.92
C ALA A 319 8.94 5.03 -3.03
N VAL A 320 9.95 5.91 -3.01
CA VAL A 320 11.07 5.91 -3.99
C VAL A 320 11.91 4.64 -3.85
N SER A 321 12.21 4.21 -2.63
CA SER A 321 12.99 2.99 -2.38
C SER A 321 12.27 1.75 -2.92
N LEU A 322 10.97 1.62 -2.68
CA LEU A 322 10.16 0.54 -3.22
C LEU A 322 10.07 0.61 -4.74
N GLN A 323 9.87 1.80 -5.32
CA GLN A 323 9.82 1.95 -6.77
C GLN A 323 11.11 1.51 -7.45
N ARG A 324 12.28 1.81 -6.88
CA ARG A 324 13.57 1.31 -7.39
C ARG A 324 13.62 -0.22 -7.39
N GLN A 325 13.08 -0.88 -6.37
CA GLN A 325 13.00 -2.34 -6.31
C GLN A 325 12.03 -2.89 -7.39
N LEU A 326 10.88 -2.23 -7.59
CA LEU A 326 9.94 -2.62 -8.66
C LEU A 326 10.57 -2.49 -10.05
N ASN A 327 11.28 -1.39 -10.30
CA ASN A 327 11.98 -1.16 -11.57
C ASN A 327 13.08 -2.23 -11.80
N GLU A 328 13.76 -2.67 -10.73
CA GLU A 328 14.74 -3.76 -10.83
C GLU A 328 14.07 -5.10 -11.14
N ILE A 329 12.93 -5.41 -10.51
CA ILE A 329 12.15 -6.61 -10.79
C ILE A 329 11.71 -6.62 -12.25
N GLU A 330 11.12 -5.55 -12.75
CA GLU A 330 10.62 -5.45 -14.12
C GLU A 330 11.73 -5.57 -15.16
N ARG A 331 12.90 -4.97 -14.89
CA ARG A 331 14.06 -5.09 -15.77
C ARG A 331 14.66 -6.49 -15.82
N ARG A 332 14.50 -7.31 -14.78
CA ARG A 332 15.09 -8.65 -14.66
C ARG A 332 14.14 -9.77 -15.01
N ALA A 333 12.83 -9.51 -15.04
CA ALA A 333 11.78 -10.45 -15.41
C ALA A 333 11.72 -10.63 -16.94
#